data_3f0353ecbd97a70a7ce6603f3ca1259c
#
_entry.id   3f0353ecbd97a70a7ce6603f3ca1259c
#
_cell.length_a   1.000
_cell.length_b   1.000
_cell.length_c   1.000
_cell.angle_alpha   90.00
_cell.angle_beta   90.00
_cell.angle_gamma   90.00
#
_symmetry.space_group_name_H-M   'P 1'
#
loop_
_entity.id
_entity.type
_entity.pdbx_description
1 polymer ?
#
loop_
_entity_poly.entity_id
_entity_poly.type
_entity_poly.pdbx_seq_one_letter_code
_entity_poly.pdbx_strand_id
1 'polypeptide(L)'
;LGAIMMNRADSMESFKSALRYHYAPMQTVAIADTQGNIALQVAGTTPRRQPGQGLYGVAPALGWERSFDWVSYLPFEQLPSAINPDSGWLASANQQIISNTNPNPLTGDWDLPFRYDRIKSMLEAKDQHDRASMQTMQGDTLSLASVPLMDLFKQAKTNHSLQAAAQSFIQSFDGNMTKDSIGALIFNAWADQLTRTLFSRLGDSFTEEYGRRHFRAALIAQTSNPNSPWCDVPNTPAVENCQDAANVALDKALADLKDRHGNSPSDWQ
;
A
#
# COMPACT_ATOMS: atom_id res chain seq x y z
N LEU A 1 -0.04 -31.45 0.71
CA LEU A 1 1.18 -32.12 0.23
C LEU A 1 2.35 -31.14 0.19
N GLY A 2 2.22 -29.96 -0.44
CA GLY A 2 3.31 -28.98 -0.58
C GLY A 2 3.99 -28.61 0.73
N ALA A 3 3.23 -28.28 1.79
CA ALA A 3 3.78 -27.93 3.10
C ALA A 3 4.66 -29.05 3.71
N ILE A 4 4.22 -30.30 3.58
CA ILE A 4 5.01 -31.44 4.07
C ILE A 4 6.32 -31.60 3.27
N MET A 5 6.25 -31.40 1.95
CA MET A 5 7.43 -31.48 1.09
C MET A 5 8.41 -30.33 1.36
N MET A 6 7.91 -29.09 1.57
CA MET A 6 8.74 -27.95 1.97
C MET A 6 9.49 -28.21 3.29
N ASN A 7 8.79 -28.79 4.29
CA ASN A 7 9.43 -29.13 5.57
C ASN A 7 10.49 -30.26 5.49
N ARG A 8 10.48 -30.99 4.41
CA ARG A 8 11.48 -32.07 4.16
C ARG A 8 12.57 -31.66 3.17
N ALA A 9 12.47 -30.45 2.64
CA ALA A 9 13.43 -29.95 1.67
C ALA A 9 14.80 -29.75 2.35
N ASP A 10 15.86 -30.22 1.71
CA ASP A 10 17.25 -30.15 2.12
C ASP A 10 18.10 -29.22 1.24
N SER A 11 17.50 -28.65 0.22
CA SER A 11 18.14 -27.77 -0.75
C SER A 11 17.11 -26.75 -1.31
N MET A 12 17.60 -25.65 -1.89
CA MET A 12 16.77 -24.68 -2.59
C MET A 12 15.95 -25.34 -3.71
N GLU A 13 16.57 -26.27 -4.42
CA GLU A 13 15.94 -26.99 -5.54
C GLU A 13 14.77 -27.86 -5.07
N SER A 14 14.96 -28.64 -4.01
CA SER A 14 13.91 -29.48 -3.43
C SER A 14 12.79 -28.64 -2.83
N PHE A 15 13.12 -27.50 -2.22
CA PHE A 15 12.12 -26.55 -1.71
C PHE A 15 11.28 -25.93 -2.85
N LYS A 16 11.93 -25.44 -3.90
CA LYS A 16 11.22 -24.91 -5.09
C LYS A 16 10.34 -25.98 -5.73
N SER A 17 10.81 -27.23 -5.82
CA SER A 17 10.01 -28.33 -6.33
C SER A 17 8.77 -28.60 -5.49
N ALA A 18 8.87 -28.47 -4.17
CA ALA A 18 7.74 -28.60 -3.25
C ALA A 18 6.67 -27.49 -3.45
N LEU A 19 7.09 -26.26 -3.83
CA LEU A 19 6.17 -25.14 -4.09
C LEU A 19 5.22 -25.41 -5.26
N ARG A 20 5.52 -26.34 -6.17
CA ARG A 20 4.57 -26.77 -7.23
C ARG A 20 3.26 -27.32 -6.68
N TYR A 21 3.28 -27.85 -5.47
CA TYR A 21 2.13 -28.42 -4.78
C TYR A 21 1.46 -27.43 -3.80
N HIS A 22 1.87 -26.17 -3.85
CA HIS A 22 1.22 -25.08 -3.14
C HIS A 22 0.20 -24.42 -4.08
N TYR A 23 -1.08 -24.72 -3.90
CA TYR A 23 -2.13 -24.24 -4.83
C TYR A 23 -2.74 -22.91 -4.41
N ALA A 24 -2.99 -22.72 -3.13
CA ALA A 24 -3.65 -21.55 -2.57
C ALA A 24 -3.31 -21.35 -1.07
N PRO A 25 -3.34 -20.08 -0.57
CA PRO A 25 -3.42 -18.84 -1.36
C PRO A 25 -2.13 -18.60 -2.15
N MET A 26 -2.20 -17.82 -3.24
CA MET A 26 -1.00 -17.44 -3.98
C MET A 26 -0.06 -16.64 -3.07
N GLN A 27 1.24 -16.99 -3.10
CA GLN A 27 2.26 -16.36 -2.27
C GLN A 27 3.51 -16.03 -3.10
N THR A 28 4.22 -15.00 -2.71
CA THR A 28 5.60 -14.75 -3.10
C THR A 28 6.50 -15.25 -1.97
N VAL A 29 7.29 -16.27 -2.24
CA VAL A 29 8.13 -16.97 -1.25
C VAL A 29 9.58 -16.56 -1.42
N ALA A 30 10.18 -15.97 -0.39
CA ALA A 30 11.63 -15.73 -0.33
C ALA A 30 12.32 -16.96 0.28
N ILE A 31 13.41 -17.38 -0.34
CA ILE A 31 14.18 -18.58 0.02
C ILE A 31 15.63 -18.17 0.17
N ALA A 32 16.30 -18.71 1.19
CA ALA A 32 17.74 -18.62 1.34
C ALA A 32 18.29 -19.97 1.82
N ASP A 33 19.51 -20.33 1.39
CA ASP A 33 20.17 -21.55 1.81
C ASP A 33 21.50 -21.27 2.54
N THR A 34 22.07 -22.31 3.11
CA THR A 34 23.36 -22.23 3.82
C THR A 34 24.57 -22.09 2.90
N GLN A 35 24.40 -22.18 1.59
CA GLN A 35 25.44 -21.99 0.58
C GLN A 35 25.50 -20.53 0.10
N GLY A 36 24.62 -19.64 0.63
CA GLY A 36 24.55 -18.23 0.29
C GLY A 36 23.66 -17.92 -0.91
N ASN A 37 22.89 -18.88 -1.39
CA ASN A 37 21.91 -18.60 -2.45
C ASN A 37 20.65 -17.98 -1.89
N ILE A 38 20.08 -17.06 -2.68
CA ILE A 38 18.79 -16.43 -2.41
C ILE A 38 17.85 -16.61 -3.61
N ALA A 39 16.59 -16.84 -3.37
CA ALA A 39 15.58 -16.90 -4.42
C ALA A 39 14.26 -16.29 -4.00
N LEU A 40 13.51 -15.82 -4.99
CA LEU A 40 12.12 -15.41 -4.85
C LEU A 40 11.32 -16.21 -5.86
N GLN A 41 10.26 -16.85 -5.40
CA GLN A 41 9.40 -17.69 -6.23
C GLN A 41 7.93 -17.38 -5.95
N VAL A 42 7.17 -17.07 -6.99
CA VAL A 42 5.71 -17.03 -6.87
C VAL A 42 5.18 -18.46 -6.92
N ALA A 43 4.34 -18.79 -5.95
CA ALA A 43 3.69 -20.10 -5.85
C ALA A 43 2.17 -19.92 -5.67
N GLY A 44 1.40 -20.80 -6.28
CA GLY A 44 -0.05 -20.79 -6.30
C GLY A 44 -0.61 -21.13 -7.67
N THR A 45 -1.90 -21.34 -7.74
CA THR A 45 -2.59 -21.68 -8.98
C THR A 45 -3.18 -20.43 -9.61
N THR A 46 -2.64 -20.00 -10.75
CA THR A 46 -3.12 -18.83 -11.50
C THR A 46 -3.94 -19.28 -12.70
N PRO A 47 -5.21 -18.87 -12.80
CA PRO A 47 -6.04 -19.22 -13.93
C PRO A 47 -5.57 -18.47 -15.19
N ARG A 48 -5.51 -19.18 -16.32
CA ARG A 48 -5.42 -18.59 -17.64
C ARG A 48 -6.84 -18.32 -18.13
N ARG A 49 -7.13 -17.03 -18.35
CA ARG A 49 -8.46 -16.54 -18.75
C ARG A 49 -8.57 -16.45 -20.27
N GLN A 50 -9.82 -16.38 -20.78
CA GLN A 50 -10.08 -16.13 -22.19
C GLN A 50 -9.43 -14.80 -22.64
N PRO A 51 -8.88 -14.75 -23.86
CA PRO A 51 -8.40 -13.49 -24.44
C PRO A 51 -9.50 -12.43 -24.49
N GLY A 52 -9.16 -11.18 -24.17
CA GLY A 52 -10.11 -10.05 -24.17
C GLY A 52 -10.96 -9.92 -22.91
N GLN A 53 -10.84 -10.83 -21.95
CA GLN A 53 -11.49 -10.67 -20.65
C GLN A 53 -10.74 -9.61 -19.82
N GLY A 54 -11.32 -8.40 -19.70
CA GLY A 54 -10.69 -7.26 -19.02
C GLY A 54 -10.79 -7.25 -17.49
N LEU A 55 -11.57 -8.16 -16.88
CA LEU A 55 -11.84 -8.12 -15.43
C LEU A 55 -10.70 -8.65 -14.56
N TYR A 56 -9.91 -9.60 -15.05
CA TYR A 56 -8.76 -10.22 -14.34
C TYR A 56 -9.05 -10.64 -12.87
N GLY A 57 -10.32 -10.88 -12.53
CA GLY A 57 -10.74 -11.26 -11.18
C GLY A 57 -10.87 -10.10 -10.19
N VAL A 58 -10.77 -8.84 -10.63
CA VAL A 58 -10.94 -7.64 -9.77
C VAL A 58 -12.40 -7.20 -9.64
N ALA A 59 -13.29 -7.75 -10.47
CA ALA A 59 -14.72 -7.51 -10.42
C ALA A 59 -15.50 -8.81 -10.63
N PRO A 60 -16.76 -8.90 -10.15
CA PRO A 60 -17.63 -10.03 -10.40
C PRO A 60 -17.84 -10.23 -11.91
N ALA A 61 -17.73 -11.47 -12.35
CA ALA A 61 -18.01 -11.88 -13.72
C ALA A 61 -19.39 -12.51 -13.81
N LEU A 62 -20.01 -12.44 -15.00
CA LEU A 62 -21.28 -13.10 -15.28
C LEU A 62 -21.05 -14.62 -15.42
N GLY A 63 -21.28 -15.37 -14.36
CA GLY A 63 -20.93 -16.79 -14.26
C GLY A 63 -21.62 -17.73 -15.26
N TRP A 64 -22.61 -17.25 -15.99
CA TRP A 64 -23.30 -17.98 -17.07
C TRP A 64 -22.72 -17.69 -18.48
N GLU A 65 -21.76 -16.76 -18.58
CA GLU A 65 -21.11 -16.43 -19.85
C GLU A 65 -19.75 -17.11 -19.97
N ARG A 66 -19.60 -17.99 -20.96
CA ARG A 66 -18.35 -18.73 -21.20
C ARG A 66 -17.14 -17.86 -21.52
N SER A 67 -17.32 -16.62 -21.93
CA SER A 67 -16.25 -15.64 -22.12
C SER A 67 -15.46 -15.37 -20.84
N PHE A 68 -16.03 -15.64 -19.68
CA PHE A 68 -15.39 -15.50 -18.38
C PHE A 68 -14.81 -16.82 -17.82
N ASP A 69 -14.97 -17.94 -18.52
CA ASP A 69 -14.41 -19.21 -18.07
C ASP A 69 -12.88 -19.19 -18.08
N TRP A 70 -12.31 -19.97 -17.16
CA TRP A 70 -10.90 -20.26 -17.16
C TRP A 70 -10.61 -21.36 -18.17
N VAL A 71 -9.63 -21.13 -19.06
CA VAL A 71 -9.28 -22.10 -20.10
C VAL A 71 -8.23 -23.12 -19.64
N SER A 72 -7.38 -22.73 -18.68
CA SER A 72 -6.34 -23.58 -18.10
C SER A 72 -5.72 -22.88 -16.89
N TYR A 73 -4.64 -23.43 -16.37
CA TYR A 73 -3.78 -22.78 -15.38
C TYR A 73 -2.41 -22.49 -15.96
N LEU A 74 -1.74 -21.44 -15.43
CA LEU A 74 -0.35 -21.18 -15.76
C LEU A 74 0.54 -22.31 -15.20
N PRO A 75 1.44 -22.88 -16.01
CA PRO A 75 2.48 -23.78 -15.50
C PRO A 75 3.33 -23.08 -14.44
N PHE A 76 3.77 -23.83 -13.43
CA PHE A 76 4.61 -23.32 -12.33
C PHE A 76 5.86 -22.59 -12.85
N GLU A 77 6.47 -23.09 -13.92
CA GLU A 77 7.66 -22.54 -14.56
C GLU A 77 7.44 -21.15 -15.20
N GLN A 78 6.19 -20.79 -15.47
CA GLN A 78 5.81 -19.50 -16.02
C GLN A 78 5.46 -18.46 -14.94
N LEU A 79 5.42 -18.89 -13.66
CA LEU A 79 5.26 -17.97 -12.54
C LEU A 79 6.57 -17.22 -12.29
N PRO A 80 6.50 -15.93 -11.88
CA PRO A 80 7.68 -15.12 -11.63
C PRO A 80 8.63 -15.77 -10.63
N SER A 81 9.92 -15.74 -10.97
CA SER A 81 10.99 -16.30 -10.14
C SER A 81 12.27 -15.51 -10.39
N ALA A 82 13.08 -15.35 -9.35
CA ALA A 82 14.41 -14.77 -9.42
C ALA A 82 15.35 -15.58 -8.53
N ILE A 83 16.59 -15.82 -8.99
CA ILE A 83 17.61 -16.56 -8.24
C ILE A 83 18.90 -15.76 -8.35
N ASN A 84 19.55 -15.50 -7.22
CA ASN A 84 20.84 -14.83 -7.12
C ASN A 84 20.96 -13.60 -8.03
N PRO A 85 20.06 -12.58 -7.91
CA PRO A 85 20.14 -11.41 -8.75
C PRO A 85 21.43 -10.62 -8.48
N ASP A 86 21.90 -9.87 -9.48
CA ASP A 86 23.09 -9.04 -9.37
C ASP A 86 23.03 -7.99 -8.25
N SER A 87 21.83 -7.59 -7.86
CA SER A 87 21.59 -6.69 -6.72
C SER A 87 22.00 -7.28 -5.37
N GLY A 88 22.16 -8.61 -5.26
CA GLY A 88 22.48 -9.31 -4.02
C GLY A 88 21.35 -9.39 -3.00
N TRP A 89 20.16 -8.88 -3.33
CA TRP A 89 18.99 -8.91 -2.45
C TRP A 89 17.67 -9.15 -3.21
N LEU A 90 16.67 -9.59 -2.49
CA LEU A 90 15.32 -9.83 -2.98
C LEU A 90 14.32 -9.32 -1.95
N ALA A 91 13.25 -8.69 -2.41
CA ALA A 91 12.18 -8.21 -1.55
C ALA A 91 10.81 -8.33 -2.22
N SER A 92 9.78 -8.49 -1.41
CA SER A 92 8.38 -8.40 -1.82
C SER A 92 7.54 -7.82 -0.69
N ALA A 93 6.64 -6.91 -1.06
CA ALA A 93 5.67 -6.30 -0.17
C ALA A 93 4.28 -6.22 -0.84
N ASN A 94 3.92 -7.25 -1.61
CA ASN A 94 2.69 -7.38 -2.39
C ASN A 94 2.56 -6.36 -3.56
N GLN A 95 3.62 -5.62 -3.86
CA GLN A 95 3.65 -4.72 -5.01
C GLN A 95 3.57 -5.50 -6.32
N GLN A 96 3.29 -4.80 -7.39
CA GLN A 96 3.33 -5.36 -8.74
C GLN A 96 4.73 -5.92 -9.06
N ILE A 97 4.79 -7.21 -9.42
CA ILE A 97 6.04 -7.94 -9.70
C ILE A 97 6.19 -8.34 -11.17
N ILE A 98 5.18 -8.07 -11.98
CA ILE A 98 5.19 -8.32 -13.44
C ILE A 98 4.74 -7.07 -14.17
N SER A 99 5.23 -6.89 -15.40
CA SER A 99 4.79 -5.80 -16.27
C SER A 99 3.30 -5.91 -16.63
N ASN A 100 2.62 -4.77 -16.80
CA ASN A 100 1.26 -4.70 -17.34
C ASN A 100 1.16 -5.26 -18.79
N THR A 101 2.28 -5.35 -19.48
CA THR A 101 2.37 -5.94 -20.83
C THR A 101 2.60 -7.43 -20.82
N ASN A 102 2.67 -8.07 -19.64
CA ASN A 102 2.84 -9.51 -19.56
C ASN A 102 1.58 -10.22 -20.13
N PRO A 103 1.74 -11.15 -21.07
CA PRO A 103 0.60 -11.85 -21.69
C PRO A 103 -0.17 -12.73 -20.69
N ASN A 104 0.40 -13.02 -19.53
CA ASN A 104 -0.21 -13.82 -18.48
C ASN A 104 -0.33 -12.98 -17.19
N PRO A 105 -1.30 -12.07 -17.08
CA PRO A 105 -1.49 -11.28 -15.87
C PRO A 105 -1.86 -12.18 -14.69
N LEU A 106 -1.20 -11.98 -13.54
CA LEU A 106 -1.48 -12.74 -12.32
C LEU A 106 -2.72 -12.19 -11.60
N THR A 107 -2.78 -10.89 -11.46
CA THR A 107 -3.88 -10.14 -10.81
C THR A 107 -3.89 -8.70 -11.30
N GLY A 108 -5.03 -8.02 -11.17
CA GLY A 108 -5.14 -6.56 -11.29
C GLY A 108 -5.15 -5.83 -9.94
N ASP A 109 -5.09 -6.58 -8.82
CA ASP A 109 -5.20 -6.04 -7.46
C ASP A 109 -3.85 -6.16 -6.72
N TRP A 110 -2.88 -5.37 -7.17
CA TRP A 110 -1.58 -5.23 -6.52
C TRP A 110 -1.64 -4.24 -5.36
N ASP A 111 -0.80 -4.44 -4.37
CA ASP A 111 -0.63 -3.43 -3.33
C ASP A 111 0.18 -2.22 -3.84
N LEU A 112 0.03 -1.08 -3.15
CA LEU A 112 0.77 0.13 -3.47
C LEU A 112 2.28 -0.07 -3.23
N PRO A 113 3.17 0.55 -4.03
CA PRO A 113 4.60 0.27 -4.00
C PRO A 113 5.33 0.82 -2.77
N PHE A 114 4.71 1.68 -1.97
CA PHE A 114 5.38 2.43 -0.89
C PHE A 114 6.18 1.57 0.10
N ARG A 115 5.64 0.41 0.50
CA ARG A 115 6.34 -0.51 1.42
C ARG A 115 7.55 -1.14 0.73
N TYR A 116 7.39 -1.57 -0.50
CA TYR A 116 8.48 -2.13 -1.30
C TYR A 116 9.57 -1.09 -1.55
N ASP A 117 9.21 0.11 -1.96
CA ASP A 117 10.16 1.20 -2.23
C ASP A 117 10.94 1.57 -0.97
N ARG A 118 10.30 1.54 0.20
CA ARG A 118 10.99 1.76 1.47
C ARG A 118 11.98 0.64 1.80
N ILE A 119 11.57 -0.63 1.68
CA ILE A 119 12.45 -1.80 1.86
C ILE A 119 13.63 -1.71 0.89
N LYS A 120 13.37 -1.43 -0.39
CA LYS A 120 14.39 -1.26 -1.41
C LYS A 120 15.39 -0.18 -1.02
N SER A 121 14.92 1.01 -0.64
CA SER A 121 15.80 2.11 -0.25
C SER A 121 16.71 1.78 0.94
N MET A 122 16.20 1.01 1.90
CA MET A 122 16.98 0.56 3.05
C MET A 122 18.00 -0.53 2.71
N LEU A 123 17.64 -1.46 1.80
CA LEU A 123 18.55 -2.49 1.30
C LEU A 123 19.69 -1.87 0.47
N GLU A 124 19.39 -0.86 -0.34
CA GLU A 124 20.38 -0.17 -1.19
C GLU A 124 21.25 0.85 -0.44
N ALA A 125 20.90 1.17 0.82
CA ALA A 125 21.66 2.12 1.64
C ALA A 125 22.99 1.56 2.14
N LYS A 126 23.24 0.25 2.02
CA LYS A 126 24.47 -0.45 2.44
C LYS A 126 24.77 -1.58 1.49
N ASP A 127 26.06 -1.80 1.23
CA ASP A 127 26.52 -2.93 0.40
C ASP A 127 26.34 -4.29 1.09
N GLN A 128 26.36 -4.32 2.42
CA GLN A 128 26.20 -5.54 3.20
C GLN A 128 25.29 -5.30 4.42
N HIS A 129 24.44 -6.26 4.68
CA HIS A 129 23.51 -6.27 5.81
C HIS A 129 23.87 -7.40 6.79
N ASP A 130 23.80 -7.06 8.06
CA ASP A 130 23.91 -7.99 9.18
C ASP A 130 22.55 -8.14 9.89
N ARG A 131 22.53 -9.00 10.92
CA ARG A 131 21.33 -9.21 11.72
C ARG A 131 20.79 -7.91 12.35
N ALA A 132 21.68 -7.04 12.81
CA ALA A 132 21.28 -5.79 13.48
C ALA A 132 20.62 -4.83 12.49
N SER A 133 21.18 -4.67 11.28
CA SER A 133 20.59 -3.84 10.24
C SER A 133 19.23 -4.36 9.76
N MET A 134 19.07 -5.70 9.66
CA MET A 134 17.78 -6.32 9.30
C MET A 134 16.73 -6.11 10.39
N GLN A 135 17.11 -6.18 11.67
CA GLN A 135 16.22 -5.84 12.79
C GLN A 135 15.81 -4.38 12.77
N THR A 136 16.73 -3.47 12.45
CA THR A 136 16.42 -2.04 12.29
C THR A 136 15.40 -1.80 11.17
N MET A 137 15.57 -2.48 10.03
CA MET A 137 14.59 -2.40 8.92
C MET A 137 13.21 -2.88 9.32
N GLN A 138 13.11 -3.96 10.12
CA GLN A 138 11.82 -4.46 10.58
C GLN A 138 11.11 -3.49 11.55
N GLY A 139 11.86 -2.64 12.23
CA GLY A 139 11.33 -1.61 13.13
C GLY A 139 11.10 -0.25 12.44
N ASP A 140 11.34 -0.14 11.13
CA ASP A 140 11.18 1.12 10.40
C ASP A 140 9.71 1.56 10.33
N THR A 141 9.47 2.83 10.58
CA THR A 141 8.12 3.43 10.66
C THR A 141 7.90 4.53 9.63
N LEU A 142 8.89 4.81 8.76
CA LEU A 142 8.74 5.86 7.75
C LEU A 142 7.72 5.46 6.68
N SER A 143 6.66 6.23 6.55
CA SER A 143 5.61 6.04 5.54
C SER A 143 5.90 6.85 4.28
N LEU A 144 6.37 6.21 3.22
CA LEU A 144 6.52 6.89 1.93
C LEU A 144 5.19 7.37 1.33
N ALA A 145 4.07 6.81 1.77
CA ALA A 145 2.74 7.27 1.35
C ALA A 145 2.35 8.63 1.97
N SER A 146 3.05 9.10 3.00
CA SER A 146 2.84 10.43 3.59
C SER A 146 3.62 11.53 2.86
N VAL A 147 4.75 11.20 2.28
CA VAL A 147 5.68 12.18 1.68
C VAL A 147 5.01 13.09 0.65
N PRO A 148 4.25 12.59 -0.33
CA PRO A 148 3.60 13.45 -1.33
C PRO A 148 2.51 14.39 -0.77
N LEU A 149 2.02 14.11 0.44
CA LEU A 149 0.96 14.89 1.09
C LEU A 149 1.51 15.85 2.17
N MET A 150 2.79 15.78 2.47
CA MET A 150 3.38 16.45 3.63
C MET A 150 3.31 17.97 3.51
N ASP A 151 3.61 18.52 2.35
CA ASP A 151 3.56 19.97 2.15
C ASP A 151 2.13 20.50 2.25
N LEU A 152 1.18 19.81 1.66
CA LEU A 152 -0.24 20.15 1.75
C LEU A 152 -0.73 20.09 3.20
N PHE A 153 -0.33 19.07 3.95
CA PHE A 153 -0.65 18.92 5.37
C PHE A 153 -0.07 20.06 6.21
N LYS A 154 1.22 20.36 6.06
CA LYS A 154 1.90 21.40 6.83
C LYS A 154 1.40 22.80 6.56
N GLN A 155 0.89 23.04 5.34
CA GLN A 155 0.27 24.32 4.95
C GLN A 155 -1.20 24.43 5.34
N ALA A 156 -1.84 23.34 5.74
CA ALA A 156 -3.25 23.36 6.13
C ALA A 156 -3.49 24.22 7.37
N LYS A 157 -4.54 25.02 7.33
CA LYS A 157 -4.95 25.97 8.38
C LYS A 157 -6.44 25.89 8.63
N THR A 158 -6.84 26.11 9.86
CA THR A 158 -8.24 26.15 10.28
C THR A 158 -8.44 27.19 11.36
N ASN A 159 -9.70 27.59 11.62
CA ASN A 159 -10.08 28.40 12.76
C ASN A 159 -10.43 27.56 14.00
N HIS A 160 -10.19 26.23 13.97
CA HIS A 160 -10.45 25.36 15.10
C HIS A 160 -9.64 25.77 16.34
N SER A 161 -10.25 25.69 17.51
CA SER A 161 -9.64 26.13 18.79
C SER A 161 -8.32 25.43 19.13
N LEU A 162 -8.07 24.21 18.61
CA LEU A 162 -6.85 23.44 18.80
C LEU A 162 -5.76 23.71 17.76
N GLN A 163 -5.99 24.53 16.75
CA GLN A 163 -5.01 24.80 15.69
C GLN A 163 -3.65 25.25 16.27
N ALA A 164 -3.65 26.21 17.18
CA ALA A 164 -2.43 26.74 17.76
C ALA A 164 -1.65 25.67 18.56
N ALA A 165 -2.36 24.84 19.33
CA ALA A 165 -1.76 23.77 20.12
C ALA A 165 -1.26 22.59 19.26
N ALA A 166 -1.91 22.31 18.13
CA ALA A 166 -1.53 21.25 17.20
C ALA A 166 -0.38 21.66 16.25
N GLN A 167 -0.15 22.97 16.05
CA GLN A 167 0.72 23.49 15.02
C GLN A 167 2.17 22.97 15.08
N SER A 168 2.75 22.87 16.27
CA SER A 168 4.12 22.36 16.44
C SER A 168 4.23 20.89 16.02
N PHE A 169 3.24 20.07 16.34
CA PHE A 169 3.20 18.65 15.96
C PHE A 169 3.01 18.49 14.45
N ILE A 170 2.17 19.31 13.81
CA ILE A 170 1.97 19.34 12.37
C ILE A 170 3.28 19.69 11.65
N GLN A 171 3.98 20.74 12.11
CA GLN A 171 5.22 21.17 11.46
C GLN A 171 6.38 20.21 11.67
N SER A 172 6.48 19.57 12.83
CA SER A 172 7.55 18.61 13.14
C SER A 172 7.34 17.23 12.54
N PHE A 173 6.14 16.91 12.01
CA PHE A 173 5.89 15.61 11.41
C PHE A 173 6.80 15.38 10.20
N ASP A 174 7.52 14.27 10.20
CA ASP A 174 8.55 13.90 9.22
C ASP A 174 8.20 12.66 8.38
N GLY A 175 7.00 12.11 8.58
CA GLY A 175 6.55 10.88 7.92
C GLY A 175 6.72 9.61 8.75
N ASN A 176 7.37 9.70 9.91
CA ASN A 176 7.50 8.56 10.82
C ASN A 176 6.20 8.30 11.59
N MET A 177 5.68 7.08 11.47
CA MET A 177 4.42 6.61 12.07
C MET A 177 4.68 5.87 13.38
N THR A 178 5.42 6.49 14.29
CA THR A 178 5.65 5.89 15.61
C THR A 178 4.39 6.00 16.49
N LYS A 179 4.19 5.05 17.39
CA LYS A 179 3.00 5.00 18.26
C LYS A 179 2.83 6.25 19.14
N ASP A 180 3.93 6.93 19.47
CA ASP A 180 3.93 8.09 20.35
C ASP A 180 3.96 9.42 19.55
N SER A 181 3.82 9.37 18.22
CA SER A 181 3.86 10.55 17.35
C SER A 181 2.49 11.21 17.23
N ILE A 182 2.28 12.29 17.93
CA ILE A 182 1.08 13.13 17.84
C ILE A 182 0.95 13.69 16.41
N GLY A 183 2.06 14.08 15.77
CA GLY A 183 2.06 14.52 14.37
C GLY A 183 1.54 13.44 13.40
N ALA A 184 1.91 12.18 13.62
CA ALA A 184 1.40 11.06 12.84
C ALA A 184 -0.10 10.82 13.06
N LEU A 185 -0.57 10.93 14.31
CA LEU A 185 -1.99 10.83 14.64
C LEU A 185 -2.81 11.89 13.92
N ILE A 186 -2.38 13.16 14.01
CA ILE A 186 -3.05 14.28 13.33
C ILE A 186 -3.01 14.09 11.81
N PHE A 187 -1.86 13.70 11.26
CA PHE A 187 -1.71 13.44 9.83
C PHE A 187 -2.68 12.35 9.34
N ASN A 188 -2.79 11.23 10.05
CA ASN A 188 -3.69 10.16 9.65
C ASN A 188 -5.16 10.58 9.71
N ALA A 189 -5.58 11.26 10.78
CA ALA A 189 -6.93 11.80 10.89
C ALA A 189 -7.22 12.81 9.79
N TRP A 190 -6.28 13.73 9.50
CA TRP A 190 -6.39 14.70 8.42
C TRP A 190 -6.50 14.02 7.05
N ALA A 191 -5.65 13.06 6.75
CA ALA A 191 -5.65 12.36 5.47
C ALA A 191 -6.92 11.53 5.26
N ASP A 192 -7.48 10.96 6.34
CA ASP A 192 -8.79 10.31 6.35
C ASP A 192 -9.89 11.31 5.99
N GLN A 193 -9.95 12.43 6.70
CA GLN A 193 -10.95 13.47 6.45
C GLN A 193 -10.80 14.10 5.05
N LEU A 194 -9.58 14.30 4.56
CA LEU A 194 -9.35 14.80 3.21
C LEU A 194 -9.85 13.80 2.16
N THR A 195 -9.58 12.51 2.36
CA THR A 195 -10.09 11.46 1.46
C THR A 195 -11.62 11.47 1.44
N ARG A 196 -12.27 11.53 2.60
CA ARG A 196 -13.73 11.61 2.69
C ARG A 196 -14.29 12.87 2.05
N THR A 197 -13.59 13.98 2.18
CA THR A 197 -14.01 15.26 1.58
C THR A 197 -13.92 15.20 0.06
N LEU A 198 -12.81 14.78 -0.52
CA LEU A 198 -12.61 14.74 -1.96
C LEU A 198 -13.54 13.73 -2.65
N PHE A 199 -13.73 12.56 -2.03
CA PHE A 199 -14.50 11.46 -2.64
C PHE A 199 -15.95 11.38 -2.17
N SER A 200 -16.45 12.36 -1.40
CA SER A 200 -17.84 12.39 -0.89
C SER A 200 -18.90 12.32 -1.99
N ARG A 201 -18.58 12.82 -3.19
CA ARG A 201 -19.46 12.75 -4.37
C ARG A 201 -19.72 11.32 -4.88
N LEU A 202 -18.95 10.32 -4.41
CA LEU A 202 -19.18 8.91 -4.73
C LEU A 202 -20.32 8.28 -3.92
N GLY A 203 -20.87 9.01 -2.94
CA GLY A 203 -22.03 8.58 -2.16
C GLY A 203 -21.75 7.40 -1.22
N ASP A 204 -22.80 6.66 -0.91
CA ASP A 204 -22.75 5.57 0.09
C ASP A 204 -21.81 4.44 -0.32
N SER A 205 -21.70 4.13 -1.60
CA SER A 205 -20.75 3.13 -2.12
C SER A 205 -19.30 3.44 -1.74
N PHE A 206 -18.92 4.73 -1.68
CA PHE A 206 -17.61 5.13 -1.20
C PHE A 206 -17.43 4.83 0.29
N THR A 207 -18.46 5.09 1.09
CA THR A 207 -18.40 4.86 2.54
C THR A 207 -18.23 3.38 2.87
N GLU A 208 -18.87 2.49 2.12
CA GLU A 208 -18.75 1.04 2.28
C GLU A 208 -17.36 0.51 1.86
N GLU A 209 -16.79 1.08 0.81
CA GLU A 209 -15.49 0.67 0.25
C GLU A 209 -14.31 1.43 0.87
N TYR A 210 -14.57 2.47 1.65
CA TYR A 210 -13.54 3.25 2.31
C TYR A 210 -12.76 2.39 3.31
N GLY A 211 -11.45 2.54 3.29
CA GLY A 211 -10.53 1.69 4.04
C GLY A 211 -9.75 0.73 3.13
N ARG A 212 -10.15 0.61 1.87
CA ARG A 212 -9.34 -0.11 0.90
C ARG A 212 -8.06 0.66 0.59
N ARG A 213 -6.96 -0.08 0.49
CA ARG A 213 -5.59 0.44 0.34
C ARG A 213 -5.37 1.40 -0.83
N HIS A 214 -6.18 1.31 -1.89
CA HIS A 214 -6.01 2.13 -3.10
C HIS A 214 -6.46 3.58 -2.93
N PHE A 215 -7.27 3.91 -1.94
CA PHE A 215 -7.70 5.31 -1.74
C PHE A 215 -6.53 6.25 -1.43
N ARG A 216 -5.46 5.79 -0.79
CA ARG A 216 -4.26 6.61 -0.58
C ARG A 216 -3.61 7.03 -1.91
N ALA A 217 -3.53 6.12 -2.88
CA ALA A 217 -3.02 6.46 -4.21
C ALA A 217 -3.94 7.43 -4.95
N ALA A 218 -5.26 7.23 -4.86
CA ALA A 218 -6.23 8.16 -5.45
C ALA A 218 -6.13 9.56 -4.84
N LEU A 219 -6.01 9.66 -3.51
CA LEU A 219 -5.79 10.92 -2.81
C LEU A 219 -4.54 11.63 -3.32
N ILE A 220 -3.40 10.94 -3.36
CA ILE A 220 -2.13 11.48 -3.84
C ILE A 220 -2.26 11.95 -5.29
N ALA A 221 -2.87 11.14 -6.16
CA ALA A 221 -3.05 11.50 -7.57
C ALA A 221 -3.89 12.76 -7.75
N GLN A 222 -4.97 12.92 -6.97
CA GLN A 222 -5.81 14.12 -7.07
C GLN A 222 -5.12 15.36 -6.49
N THR A 223 -4.46 15.25 -5.37
CA THR A 223 -3.79 16.39 -4.72
C THR A 223 -2.48 16.79 -5.38
N SER A 224 -1.93 15.97 -6.27
CA SER A 224 -0.76 16.34 -7.11
C SER A 224 -1.06 17.47 -8.10
N ASN A 225 -2.33 17.70 -8.44
CA ASN A 225 -2.79 18.86 -9.18
C ASN A 225 -3.54 19.80 -8.21
N PRO A 226 -2.98 20.95 -7.83
CA PRO A 226 -3.62 21.88 -6.87
C PRO A 226 -5.04 22.31 -7.25
N ASN A 227 -5.34 22.31 -8.56
CA ASN A 227 -6.65 22.69 -9.11
C ASN A 227 -7.43 21.46 -9.58
N SER A 228 -7.23 20.31 -8.98
CA SER A 228 -8.02 19.12 -9.31
C SER A 228 -9.51 19.38 -9.05
N PRO A 229 -10.42 19.07 -9.99
CA PRO A 229 -11.85 19.21 -9.77
C PRO A 229 -12.40 18.34 -8.64
N TRP A 230 -11.61 17.35 -8.18
CA TRP A 230 -11.94 16.55 -7.01
C TRP A 230 -11.76 17.30 -5.69
N CYS A 231 -10.95 18.36 -5.70
CA CYS A 231 -10.73 19.20 -4.51
C CYS A 231 -11.87 20.19 -4.26
N ASP A 232 -12.72 20.42 -5.26
CA ASP A 232 -13.94 21.21 -5.12
C ASP A 232 -14.97 20.46 -4.25
N VAL A 233 -15.26 21.01 -3.08
CA VAL A 233 -16.09 20.35 -2.06
C VAL A 233 -17.56 20.38 -2.50
N PRO A 234 -18.25 19.24 -2.61
CA PRO A 234 -19.65 19.23 -3.03
C PRO A 234 -20.55 20.04 -2.11
N ASN A 235 -21.52 20.73 -2.71
CA ASN A 235 -22.57 21.50 -2.02
C ASN A 235 -22.07 22.74 -1.25
N THR A 236 -20.89 23.27 -1.58
CA THR A 236 -20.45 24.61 -1.15
C THR A 236 -20.70 25.62 -2.27
N PRO A 237 -20.91 26.92 -1.95
CA PRO A 237 -21.09 27.96 -2.97
C PRO A 237 -19.78 28.42 -3.63
N ALA A 238 -18.62 28.07 -3.03
CA ALA A 238 -17.30 28.38 -3.53
C ALA A 238 -16.76 27.25 -4.41
N VAL A 239 -15.81 27.55 -5.27
CA VAL A 239 -14.99 26.56 -5.97
C VAL A 239 -13.68 26.42 -5.21
N GLU A 240 -13.49 25.31 -4.52
CA GLU A 240 -12.31 25.05 -3.72
C GLU A 240 -11.17 24.48 -4.55
N ASN A 241 -9.95 24.83 -4.17
CA ASN A 241 -8.73 24.15 -4.58
C ASN A 241 -8.31 23.10 -3.53
N CYS A 242 -7.23 22.35 -3.79
CA CYS A 242 -6.81 21.29 -2.88
C CYS A 242 -6.32 21.80 -1.52
N GLN A 243 -5.82 23.04 -1.43
CA GLN A 243 -5.45 23.64 -0.14
C GLN A 243 -6.69 23.99 0.69
N ASP A 244 -7.75 24.46 0.05
CA ASP A 244 -9.03 24.74 0.73
C ASP A 244 -9.65 23.45 1.26
N ALA A 245 -9.68 22.39 0.46
CA ALA A 245 -10.14 21.07 0.90
C ALA A 245 -9.28 20.52 2.07
N ALA A 246 -7.96 20.73 2.02
CA ALA A 246 -7.03 20.34 3.09
C ALA A 246 -7.29 21.11 4.39
N ASN A 247 -7.66 22.38 4.31
CA ASN A 247 -8.05 23.22 5.45
C ASN A 247 -9.34 22.69 6.11
N VAL A 248 -10.35 22.40 5.31
CA VAL A 248 -11.62 21.78 5.78
C VAL A 248 -11.34 20.41 6.45
N ALA A 249 -10.48 19.61 5.84
CA ALA A 249 -10.10 18.31 6.41
C ALA A 249 -9.39 18.44 7.75
N LEU A 250 -8.54 19.46 7.93
CA LEU A 250 -7.85 19.69 9.21
C LEU A 250 -8.84 20.11 10.30
N ASP A 251 -9.81 20.94 9.98
CA ASP A 251 -10.86 21.33 10.93
C ASP A 251 -11.61 20.12 11.46
N LYS A 252 -12.09 19.27 10.55
CA LYS A 252 -12.79 18.02 10.88
C LYS A 252 -11.92 17.04 11.66
N ALA A 253 -10.65 16.90 11.29
CA ALA A 253 -9.71 16.01 11.97
C ALA A 253 -9.45 16.45 13.41
N LEU A 254 -9.23 17.74 13.65
CA LEU A 254 -9.02 18.26 14.99
C LEU A 254 -10.30 18.14 15.85
N ALA A 255 -11.48 18.32 15.26
CA ALA A 255 -12.75 18.11 15.96
C ALA A 255 -12.92 16.64 16.38
N ASP A 256 -12.71 15.70 15.46
CA ASP A 256 -12.81 14.26 15.75
C ASP A 256 -11.77 13.81 16.79
N LEU A 257 -10.54 14.26 16.69
CA LEU A 257 -9.50 13.95 17.69
C LEU A 257 -9.79 14.56 19.06
N LYS A 258 -10.34 15.78 19.10
CA LYS A 258 -10.80 16.40 20.34
C LYS A 258 -11.88 15.57 21.03
N ASP A 259 -12.85 15.08 20.26
CA ASP A 259 -13.95 14.30 20.81
C ASP A 259 -13.47 12.93 21.34
N ARG A 260 -12.45 12.34 20.74
CA ARG A 260 -11.89 11.04 21.16
C ARG A 260 -10.85 11.14 22.25
N HIS A 261 -9.99 12.16 22.22
CA HIS A 261 -8.78 12.25 23.04
C HIS A 261 -8.75 13.47 23.97
N GLY A 262 -9.74 14.38 23.88
CA GLY A 262 -9.83 15.56 24.73
C GLY A 262 -9.16 16.82 24.15
N ASN A 263 -9.11 17.87 24.97
CA ASN A 263 -8.79 19.23 24.52
C ASN A 263 -7.28 19.54 24.46
N SER A 264 -6.41 18.62 24.81
CA SER A 264 -4.96 18.85 24.89
C SER A 264 -4.21 17.97 23.90
N PRO A 265 -3.80 18.49 22.72
CA PRO A 265 -3.05 17.69 21.76
C PRO A 265 -1.78 17.05 22.32
N SER A 266 -1.13 17.66 23.32
CA SER A 266 0.05 17.07 23.97
C SER A 266 -0.22 15.75 24.69
N ASP A 267 -1.48 15.47 25.03
CA ASP A 267 -1.88 14.27 25.78
C ASP A 267 -2.47 13.18 24.86
N TRP A 268 -2.55 13.42 23.55
CA TRP A 268 -3.06 12.46 22.58
C TRP A 268 -2.07 11.32 22.36
N GLN A 269 -2.56 10.09 22.49
CA GLN A 269 -1.81 8.85 22.25
C GLN A 269 -2.59 7.87 21.38
#